data_ef591ac3b607fb5a9df8f0e3f9431550
#
_entry.id   ef591ac3b607fb5a9df8f0e3f9431550
#
_cell.length_a   1.000
_cell.length_b   1.000
_cell.length_c   1.000
_cell.angle_alpha   90.00
_cell.angle_beta   90.00
_cell.angle_gamma   90.00
#
_symmetry.space_group_name_H-M   'P 1'
#
loop_
_entity.id
_entity.type
_entity.pdbx_description
1 polymer ?
#
loop_
_entity_poly.entity_id
_entity_poly.type
_entity_poly.pdbx_seq_one_letter_code
_entity_poly.pdbx_strand_id
1 'polypeptide(L)'
;IASINEVQFDLPNIPNSNFKTNGKNLEKIQQIIEIHNWNYSFNPANTGMNARPKEDGTYYSSPSEEGAFENADHLNFGIFPAQYSTGAIFKYKKISEKVINKLKWKTFNPKVDLSKFKDGKGNPVPNTIELFDKNFSDVLIEVEGKILHLVLLHTVPSFHFGNKHTMNYERNRDQLRFLEWYLTGSTDIHIPPLEDIKPLNKNDYFITVGDFNINIKGSDHGSLVLQSLFSKIGIWDEEATYTNESSGFYPSPMKLMLDYIGFSHNLRLINAKTYTPTSKREEAGCETYPPEIKNKNIVSYSKSNKVCYAYVAKDYYRAKMASDHFPIWAEFKFDK
;
A
#
# COMPACT_ATOMS: atom_id res chain seq x y z
N ILE A 1 -7.97 -12.78 -9.10
CA ILE A 1 -7.51 -11.39 -8.96
C ILE A 1 -6.38 -11.39 -7.95
N ALA A 2 -5.29 -10.70 -8.25
CA ALA A 2 -4.23 -10.40 -7.31
C ALA A 2 -3.97 -8.89 -7.33
N SER A 3 -4.11 -8.22 -6.17
CA SER A 3 -3.66 -6.84 -5.97
C SER A 3 -2.27 -6.86 -5.36
N ILE A 4 -1.39 -6.03 -5.87
CA ILE A 4 0.01 -6.01 -5.48
C ILE A 4 0.39 -4.57 -5.17
N ASN A 5 0.77 -4.32 -3.91
CA ASN A 5 1.33 -3.05 -3.50
C ASN A 5 2.84 -3.02 -3.77
N GLU A 6 3.38 -1.82 -3.91
CA GLU A 6 4.81 -1.57 -4.07
C GLU A 6 5.43 -2.22 -5.31
N VAL A 7 4.63 -2.38 -6.37
CA VAL A 7 5.16 -2.77 -7.67
C VAL A 7 6.07 -1.65 -8.17
N GLN A 8 7.31 -1.99 -8.42
CA GLN A 8 8.27 -1.01 -8.92
C GLN A 8 7.99 -0.67 -10.39
N PHE A 9 8.31 0.54 -10.74
CA PHE A 9 8.34 1.00 -12.12
C PHE A 9 9.29 0.13 -12.95
N ASP A 10 8.93 -0.21 -14.16
CA ASP A 10 9.60 -1.25 -14.95
C ASP A 10 10.60 -0.73 -15.99
N LEU A 11 11.01 0.52 -15.89
CA LEU A 11 11.95 1.11 -16.82
C LEU A 11 13.40 0.93 -16.35
N PRO A 12 14.32 0.55 -17.25
CA PRO A 12 15.74 0.63 -16.96
C PRO A 12 16.12 2.10 -16.72
N ASN A 13 16.94 2.35 -15.71
CA ASN A 13 17.37 3.69 -15.29
C ASN A 13 16.20 4.61 -14.88
N ILE A 14 15.20 4.03 -14.24
CA ILE A 14 14.00 4.70 -13.73
C ILE A 14 14.26 6.15 -13.35
N PRO A 15 13.37 7.05 -13.79
CA PRO A 15 12.47 7.02 -14.91
C PRO A 15 13.04 7.81 -16.08
N ASN A 16 12.67 7.48 -17.28
CA ASN A 16 12.85 8.43 -18.35
C ASN A 16 11.86 9.60 -18.20
N SER A 17 12.10 10.68 -18.92
CA SER A 17 11.29 11.90 -18.92
C SER A 17 9.79 11.70 -19.25
N ASN A 18 9.41 10.54 -19.75
CA ASN A 18 8.05 10.26 -20.20
C ASN A 18 7.19 9.55 -19.16
N PHE A 19 7.76 9.06 -18.07
CA PHE A 19 7.06 8.32 -16.98
C PHE A 19 6.07 7.26 -17.48
N LYS A 20 6.32 6.69 -18.66
CA LYS A 20 5.47 5.65 -19.23
C LYS A 20 5.97 4.29 -18.77
N THR A 21 5.04 3.47 -18.34
CA THR A 21 5.27 2.07 -18.03
C THR A 21 4.40 1.20 -18.90
N ASN A 22 4.89 0.03 -19.23
CA ASN A 22 4.12 -1.00 -19.94
C ASN A 22 3.65 -2.10 -18.97
N GLY A 23 3.90 -1.96 -17.65
CA GLY A 23 3.54 -2.96 -16.65
C GLY A 23 4.39 -4.24 -16.72
N LYS A 24 5.60 -4.17 -17.26
CA LYS A 24 6.48 -5.33 -17.45
C LYS A 24 6.79 -6.10 -16.16
N ASN A 25 6.83 -5.41 -15.03
CA ASN A 25 7.04 -6.10 -13.75
C ASN A 25 5.83 -6.95 -13.37
N LEU A 26 4.61 -6.53 -13.70
CA LEU A 26 3.42 -7.39 -13.55
C LEU A 26 3.43 -8.57 -14.53
N GLU A 27 3.87 -8.36 -15.76
CA GLU A 27 4.07 -9.45 -16.73
C GLU A 27 5.10 -10.47 -16.24
N LYS A 28 6.21 -10.02 -15.64
CA LYS A 28 7.22 -10.91 -15.02
C LYS A 28 6.63 -11.71 -13.86
N ILE A 29 5.81 -11.08 -13.02
CA ILE A 29 5.11 -11.79 -11.95
C ILE A 29 4.20 -12.86 -12.53
N GLN A 30 3.41 -12.54 -13.57
CA GLN A 30 2.57 -13.53 -14.25
C GLN A 30 3.38 -14.72 -14.77
N GLN A 31 4.55 -14.46 -15.36
CA GLN A 31 5.45 -15.51 -15.85
C GLN A 31 5.99 -16.38 -14.71
N ILE A 32 6.42 -15.78 -13.59
CA ILE A 32 6.97 -16.50 -12.44
C ILE A 32 5.94 -17.41 -11.77
N ILE A 33 4.69 -16.96 -11.68
CA ILE A 33 3.59 -17.74 -11.07
C ILE A 33 2.82 -18.56 -12.12
N GLU A 34 3.35 -18.66 -13.34
CA GLU A 34 2.79 -19.47 -14.44
C GLU A 34 1.35 -19.12 -14.83
N ILE A 35 0.96 -17.86 -14.63
CA ILE A 35 -0.34 -17.33 -15.06
C ILE A 35 -0.14 -16.61 -16.40
N HIS A 36 -0.64 -17.19 -17.47
CA HIS A 36 -0.53 -16.62 -18.80
C HIS A 36 -1.85 -15.99 -19.25
N ASN A 37 -1.75 -14.92 -20.05
CA ASN A 37 -2.92 -14.25 -20.68
C ASN A 37 -3.92 -13.62 -19.69
N TRP A 38 -3.50 -13.27 -18.49
CA TRP A 38 -4.30 -12.45 -17.60
C TRP A 38 -4.11 -10.97 -17.92
N ASN A 39 -5.16 -10.21 -17.70
CA ASN A 39 -5.11 -8.75 -17.79
C ASN A 39 -4.40 -8.16 -16.56
N TYR A 40 -3.94 -6.93 -16.70
CA TYR A 40 -3.39 -6.20 -15.56
C TYR A 40 -3.77 -4.72 -15.60
N SER A 41 -3.65 -4.08 -14.45
CA SER A 41 -3.70 -2.66 -14.25
C SER A 41 -2.43 -2.24 -13.51
N PHE A 42 -1.74 -1.23 -14.00
CA PHE A 42 -0.57 -0.65 -13.35
C PHE A 42 -0.58 0.86 -13.54
N ASN A 43 -0.50 1.60 -12.43
CA ASN A 43 -0.50 3.06 -12.44
C ASN A 43 0.65 3.60 -11.60
N PRO A 44 1.51 4.45 -12.20
CA PRO A 44 2.61 5.05 -11.47
C PRO A 44 2.14 5.88 -10.28
N ALA A 45 2.81 5.73 -9.15
CA ALA A 45 2.62 6.54 -7.96
C ALA A 45 3.18 7.96 -8.14
N ASN A 46 2.75 8.90 -7.29
CA ASN A 46 3.34 10.23 -7.20
C ASN A 46 4.62 10.24 -6.34
N THR A 47 4.90 9.16 -5.62
CA THR A 47 6.10 9.03 -4.78
C THR A 47 7.38 9.11 -5.62
N GLY A 48 8.37 9.81 -5.11
CA GLY A 48 9.69 9.90 -5.72
C GLY A 48 9.77 10.74 -7.01
N MET A 49 8.68 11.38 -7.44
CA MET A 49 8.65 12.11 -8.73
C MET A 49 9.64 13.28 -8.79
N ASN A 50 10.05 13.81 -7.64
CA ASN A 50 11.06 14.87 -7.52
C ASN A 50 12.42 14.34 -7.04
N ALA A 51 12.61 13.02 -6.96
CA ALA A 51 13.90 12.43 -6.64
C ALA A 51 14.95 12.83 -7.70
N ARG A 52 16.20 13.00 -7.27
CA ARG A 52 17.30 13.37 -8.15
C ARG A 52 18.15 12.15 -8.48
N PRO A 53 18.51 11.95 -9.75
CA PRO A 53 19.42 10.88 -10.13
C PRO A 53 20.85 11.15 -9.61
N LYS A 54 21.66 10.11 -9.59
CA LYS A 54 23.11 10.18 -9.45
C LYS A 54 23.75 10.88 -10.66
N GLU A 55 25.04 11.17 -10.59
CA GLU A 55 25.78 11.80 -11.69
C GLU A 55 25.78 10.96 -12.99
N ASP A 56 25.70 9.66 -12.86
CA ASP A 56 25.62 8.72 -14.00
C ASP A 56 24.20 8.61 -14.60
N GLY A 57 23.23 9.37 -14.07
CA GLY A 57 21.84 9.37 -14.50
C GLY A 57 20.99 8.23 -13.93
N THR A 58 21.57 7.36 -13.11
CA THR A 58 20.83 6.30 -12.42
C THR A 58 20.22 6.82 -11.10
N TYR A 59 19.25 6.09 -10.56
CA TYR A 59 18.66 6.40 -9.26
C TYR A 59 19.22 5.47 -8.17
N TYR A 60 19.01 5.88 -6.92
CA TYR A 60 19.34 5.05 -5.76
C TYR A 60 18.43 3.82 -5.73
N SER A 61 18.97 2.69 -5.34
CA SER A 61 18.25 1.41 -5.24
C SER A 61 17.87 1.05 -3.81
N SER A 62 18.51 1.70 -2.82
CA SER A 62 18.23 1.52 -1.40
C SER A 62 18.29 2.85 -0.65
N PRO A 63 17.36 3.08 0.30
CA PRO A 63 17.43 4.25 1.19
C PRO A 63 18.70 4.30 2.06
N SER A 64 19.40 3.18 2.22
CA SER A 64 20.66 3.08 2.97
C SER A 64 21.90 3.47 2.16
N GLU A 65 21.79 3.68 0.84
CA GLU A 65 22.90 4.19 0.05
C GLU A 65 23.24 5.62 0.48
N GLU A 66 24.54 5.94 0.52
CA GLU A 66 25.01 7.28 0.79
C GLU A 66 24.45 8.29 -0.23
N GLY A 67 23.87 9.38 0.23
CA GLY A 67 23.23 10.39 -0.61
C GLY A 67 21.79 10.05 -1.03
N ALA A 68 21.27 8.86 -0.75
CA ALA A 68 19.92 8.48 -1.16
C ALA A 68 18.86 9.37 -0.51
N PHE A 69 19.00 9.65 0.79
CA PHE A 69 18.06 10.50 1.50
C PHE A 69 18.10 11.95 1.01
N GLU A 70 19.28 12.51 0.79
CA GLU A 70 19.48 13.89 0.33
C GLU A 70 18.88 14.13 -1.05
N ASN A 71 18.84 13.09 -1.89
CA ASN A 71 18.34 13.16 -3.26
C ASN A 71 16.90 12.60 -3.41
N ALA A 72 16.30 12.09 -2.34
CA ALA A 72 14.92 11.63 -2.34
C ALA A 72 13.92 12.77 -2.58
N ASP A 73 12.72 12.43 -3.03
CA ASP A 73 11.55 13.30 -2.96
C ASP A 73 11.07 13.34 -1.50
N HIS A 74 11.20 14.48 -0.85
CA HIS A 74 10.83 14.64 0.56
C HIS A 74 9.36 15.02 0.78
N LEU A 75 8.65 15.38 -0.29
CA LEU A 75 7.22 15.71 -0.24
C LEU A 75 6.34 14.47 -0.38
N ASN A 76 6.64 13.66 -1.40
CA ASN A 76 6.06 12.34 -1.63
C ASN A 76 7.21 11.32 -1.60
N PHE A 77 7.60 10.90 -0.40
CA PHE A 77 8.85 10.19 -0.20
C PHE A 77 9.06 9.04 -1.18
N GLY A 78 10.22 9.07 -1.81
CA GLY A 78 10.72 8.04 -2.70
C GLY A 78 12.11 8.41 -3.21
N ILE A 79 12.98 7.41 -3.42
CA ILE A 79 14.36 7.60 -3.89
C ILE A 79 14.48 7.48 -5.41
N PHE A 80 13.38 7.11 -6.05
CA PHE A 80 13.19 7.15 -7.50
C PHE A 80 11.71 7.33 -7.82
N PRO A 81 11.36 7.91 -8.95
CA PRO A 81 9.98 8.16 -9.33
C PRO A 81 9.13 6.91 -9.48
N ALA A 82 7.88 7.05 -9.05
CA ALA A 82 6.87 6.00 -9.00
C ALA A 82 7.30 4.77 -8.15
N GLN A 83 8.21 4.97 -7.19
CA GLN A 83 8.43 3.99 -6.13
C GLN A 83 7.11 3.76 -5.39
N TYR A 84 6.82 2.53 -4.95
CA TYR A 84 5.59 2.17 -4.24
C TYR A 84 4.29 2.26 -5.08
N SER A 85 4.38 2.05 -6.39
CA SER A 85 3.20 1.96 -7.25
C SER A 85 2.32 0.76 -6.89
N THR A 86 1.04 0.83 -7.23
CA THR A 86 0.10 -0.27 -7.05
C THR A 86 -0.28 -0.89 -8.40
N GLY A 87 -0.55 -2.18 -8.39
CA GLY A 87 -1.02 -2.88 -9.57
C GLY A 87 -1.95 -4.04 -9.23
N ALA A 88 -2.63 -4.54 -10.23
CA ALA A 88 -3.45 -5.73 -10.12
C ALA A 88 -3.33 -6.61 -11.35
N ILE A 89 -3.44 -7.92 -11.14
CA ILE A 89 -3.47 -8.95 -12.18
C ILE A 89 -4.80 -9.70 -12.05
N PHE A 90 -5.51 -9.90 -13.15
CA PHE A 90 -6.81 -10.56 -13.12
C PHE A 90 -7.14 -11.29 -14.42
N LYS A 91 -7.83 -12.41 -14.32
CA LYS A 91 -8.26 -13.21 -15.49
C LYS A 91 -9.46 -12.63 -16.22
N TYR A 92 -10.14 -11.67 -15.61
CA TYR A 92 -11.39 -11.13 -16.11
C TYR A 92 -11.16 -10.05 -17.16
N LYS A 93 -12.18 -9.77 -17.98
CA LYS A 93 -12.13 -8.70 -18.96
C LYS A 93 -12.10 -7.34 -18.27
N LYS A 94 -11.09 -6.53 -18.58
CA LYS A 94 -11.03 -5.12 -18.17
C LYS A 94 -11.98 -4.31 -19.03
N ILE A 95 -12.88 -3.59 -18.42
CA ILE A 95 -13.84 -2.71 -19.12
C ILE A 95 -13.26 -1.30 -19.22
N SER A 96 -12.87 -0.74 -18.09
CA SER A 96 -12.26 0.60 -18.01
C SER A 96 -11.45 0.73 -16.72
N GLU A 97 -10.81 1.88 -16.58
CA GLU A 97 -10.02 2.21 -15.40
C GLU A 97 -10.07 3.70 -15.15
N LYS A 98 -10.25 4.09 -13.91
CA LYS A 98 -10.16 5.46 -13.43
C LYS A 98 -9.04 5.59 -12.43
N VAL A 99 -8.08 6.46 -12.73
CA VAL A 99 -6.93 6.73 -11.85
C VAL A 99 -7.06 8.15 -11.29
N ILE A 100 -6.99 8.26 -9.97
CA ILE A 100 -7.06 9.53 -9.25
C ILE A 100 -5.74 9.74 -8.55
N ASN A 101 -4.83 10.46 -9.20
CA ASN A 101 -3.51 10.78 -8.66
C ASN A 101 -3.18 12.29 -8.73
N LYS A 102 -4.05 13.11 -9.33
CA LYS A 102 -3.86 14.57 -9.46
C LYS A 102 -4.81 15.38 -8.58
N LEU A 103 -5.70 14.75 -7.84
CA LEU A 103 -6.59 15.44 -6.92
C LEU A 103 -5.80 16.15 -5.84
N LYS A 104 -5.92 17.48 -5.77
CA LYS A 104 -5.23 18.26 -4.74
C LYS A 104 -5.87 18.06 -3.37
N TRP A 105 -5.08 17.95 -2.34
CA TRP A 105 -5.57 17.73 -0.98
C TRP A 105 -6.53 18.82 -0.53
N LYS A 106 -6.20 20.09 -0.78
CA LYS A 106 -7.11 21.23 -0.48
C LYS A 106 -8.40 21.27 -1.32
N THR A 107 -8.39 20.69 -2.50
CA THR A 107 -9.64 20.54 -3.30
C THR A 107 -10.57 19.52 -2.66
N PHE A 108 -10.02 18.43 -2.13
CA PHE A 108 -10.80 17.41 -1.40
C PHE A 108 -11.24 17.92 -0.02
N ASN A 109 -10.32 18.46 0.76
CA ASN A 109 -10.56 18.98 2.10
C ASN A 109 -10.11 20.45 2.20
N PRO A 110 -10.97 21.42 1.92
CA PRO A 110 -10.61 22.85 1.99
C PRO A 110 -10.18 23.34 3.38
N LYS A 111 -10.55 22.59 4.43
CA LYS A 111 -10.24 22.93 5.83
C LYS A 111 -8.86 22.44 6.28
N VAL A 112 -8.16 21.66 5.46
CA VAL A 112 -6.80 21.21 5.82
C VAL A 112 -5.85 22.42 5.89
N ASP A 113 -5.16 22.54 7.00
CA ASP A 113 -4.14 23.58 7.20
C ASP A 113 -2.74 23.02 6.91
N LEU A 114 -2.32 23.14 5.66
CA LEU A 114 -1.01 22.65 5.18
C LEU A 114 0.17 23.46 5.73
N SER A 115 -0.06 24.68 6.23
CA SER A 115 1.01 25.52 6.79
C SER A 115 1.65 24.95 8.05
N LYS A 116 0.95 24.03 8.72
CA LYS A 116 1.43 23.31 9.91
C LYS A 116 2.47 22.24 9.61
N PHE A 117 2.58 21.83 8.35
CA PHE A 117 3.40 20.69 7.96
C PHE A 117 4.65 21.13 7.21
N LYS A 118 5.67 20.31 7.36
CA LYS A 118 6.93 20.41 6.64
C LYS A 118 7.25 19.10 5.97
N ASP A 119 7.97 19.17 4.86
CA ASP A 119 8.53 17.98 4.20
C ASP A 119 9.72 17.41 5.01
N GLY A 120 10.31 16.33 4.54
CA GLY A 120 11.46 15.70 5.19
C GLY A 120 12.72 16.55 5.28
N LYS A 121 12.78 17.69 4.57
CA LYS A 121 13.86 18.70 4.65
C LYS A 121 13.50 19.94 5.47
N GLY A 122 12.30 19.97 6.04
CA GLY A 122 11.83 21.11 6.81
C GLY A 122 11.22 22.24 5.97
N ASN A 123 11.01 22.06 4.66
CA ASN A 123 10.35 23.05 3.82
C ASN A 123 8.82 23.01 4.01
N PRO A 124 8.13 24.15 3.88
CA PRO A 124 6.67 24.19 3.94
C PRO A 124 6.03 23.30 2.87
N VAL A 125 4.97 22.58 3.25
CA VAL A 125 4.17 21.79 2.32
C VAL A 125 3.36 22.72 1.41
N PRO A 126 3.46 22.59 0.08
CA PRO A 126 2.75 23.47 -0.84
C PRO A 126 1.24 23.19 -0.85
N ASN A 127 0.43 24.24 -1.05
CA ASN A 127 -1.02 24.11 -1.18
C ASN A 127 -1.47 23.27 -2.40
N THR A 128 -0.55 22.98 -3.31
CA THR A 128 -0.77 22.22 -4.52
C THR A 128 -0.45 20.72 -4.39
N ILE A 129 -0.12 20.28 -3.16
CA ILE A 129 0.15 18.84 -2.93
C ILE A 129 -1.08 18.00 -3.24
N GLU A 130 -0.87 16.87 -3.86
CA GLU A 130 -1.91 15.88 -4.13
C GLU A 130 -2.38 15.21 -2.84
N LEU A 131 -3.65 14.79 -2.80
CA LEU A 131 -4.18 13.97 -1.72
C LEU A 131 -3.47 12.61 -1.66
N PHE A 132 -3.23 12.00 -2.82
CA PHE A 132 -2.57 10.71 -2.91
C PHE A 132 -1.09 10.88 -3.26
N ASP A 133 -0.23 10.38 -2.39
CA ASP A 133 1.21 10.23 -2.66
C ASP A 133 1.47 9.07 -3.63
N LYS A 134 0.62 8.06 -3.56
CA LYS A 134 0.58 6.98 -4.54
C LYS A 134 -0.54 7.28 -5.55
N ASN A 135 -1.44 6.37 -5.75
CA ASN A 135 -2.62 6.58 -6.59
C ASN A 135 -3.82 5.90 -5.96
N PHE A 136 -4.99 6.36 -6.32
CA PHE A 136 -6.26 5.67 -6.13
C PHE A 136 -6.72 5.17 -7.49
N SER A 137 -7.01 3.88 -7.62
CA SER A 137 -7.45 3.31 -8.88
C SER A 137 -8.76 2.56 -8.70
N ASP A 138 -9.70 2.81 -9.60
CA ASP A 138 -10.93 2.02 -9.76
C ASP A 138 -10.90 1.32 -11.11
N VAL A 139 -10.72 0.01 -11.08
CA VAL A 139 -10.63 -0.85 -12.26
C VAL A 139 -11.94 -1.59 -12.43
N LEU A 140 -12.68 -1.29 -13.50
CA LEU A 140 -13.91 -1.98 -13.82
C LEU A 140 -13.60 -3.25 -14.58
N ILE A 141 -14.03 -4.38 -14.03
CA ILE A 141 -13.88 -5.71 -14.63
C ILE A 141 -15.23 -6.41 -14.77
N GLU A 142 -15.37 -7.23 -15.78
CA GLU A 142 -16.55 -8.05 -15.98
C GLU A 142 -16.34 -9.44 -15.36
N VAL A 143 -17.15 -9.78 -14.37
CA VAL A 143 -17.13 -11.05 -13.66
C VAL A 143 -18.52 -11.68 -13.73
N GLU A 144 -18.65 -12.83 -14.38
CA GLU A 144 -19.94 -13.54 -14.54
C GLU A 144 -21.07 -12.65 -15.10
N GLY A 145 -20.73 -11.78 -16.07
CA GLY A 145 -21.66 -10.86 -16.70
C GLY A 145 -22.06 -9.65 -15.86
N LYS A 146 -21.45 -9.46 -14.68
CA LYS A 146 -21.64 -8.29 -13.82
C LYS A 146 -20.40 -7.40 -13.82
N ILE A 147 -20.60 -6.10 -13.66
CA ILE A 147 -19.50 -5.15 -13.52
C ILE A 147 -19.10 -5.09 -12.06
N LEU A 148 -17.83 -5.32 -11.79
CA LEU A 148 -17.21 -5.23 -10.48
C LEU A 148 -16.17 -4.11 -10.47
N HIS A 149 -16.28 -3.19 -9.53
CA HIS A 149 -15.27 -2.20 -9.22
C HIS A 149 -14.18 -2.81 -8.34
N LEU A 150 -12.98 -2.95 -8.88
CA LEU A 150 -11.79 -3.32 -8.12
C LEU A 150 -11.06 -2.02 -7.72
N VAL A 151 -11.27 -1.61 -6.47
CA VAL A 151 -10.72 -0.35 -5.95
C VAL A 151 -9.41 -0.63 -5.24
N LEU A 152 -8.32 -0.08 -5.76
CA LEU A 152 -6.96 -0.25 -5.28
C LEU A 152 -6.50 1.01 -4.57
N LEU A 153 -6.04 0.88 -3.33
CA LEU A 153 -5.52 1.98 -2.55
C LEU A 153 -4.34 1.52 -1.68
N HIS A 154 -3.25 2.28 -1.74
CA HIS A 154 -2.15 2.18 -0.81
C HIS A 154 -1.95 3.57 -0.18
N THR A 155 -2.30 3.72 1.09
CA THR A 155 -2.23 5.03 1.77
C THR A 155 -0.82 5.35 2.27
N VAL A 156 -0.58 6.61 2.63
CA VAL A 156 0.63 6.97 3.37
C VAL A 156 0.65 6.29 4.75
N PRO A 157 1.81 5.90 5.28
CA PRO A 157 1.90 5.43 6.65
C PRO A 157 1.42 6.50 7.63
N SER A 158 0.36 6.21 8.41
CA SER A 158 -0.12 7.13 9.45
C SER A 158 0.86 7.20 10.62
N PHE A 159 1.54 6.09 10.86
CA PHE A 159 2.51 5.96 11.92
C PHE A 159 3.91 6.31 11.38
N HIS A 160 4.44 7.45 11.82
CA HIS A 160 5.82 7.81 11.55
C HIS A 160 6.60 7.81 12.87
N PHE A 161 7.01 6.60 13.30
CA PHE A 161 7.76 6.38 14.55
C PHE A 161 7.09 7.01 15.79
N GLY A 162 5.76 6.95 15.87
CA GLY A 162 4.97 7.54 16.95
C GLY A 162 4.73 9.05 16.82
N ASN A 163 5.21 9.70 15.78
CA ASN A 163 5.02 11.13 15.58
C ASN A 163 3.70 11.45 14.89
N LYS A 164 2.70 11.85 15.66
CA LYS A 164 1.38 12.27 15.18
C LYS A 164 1.33 13.70 14.60
N HIS A 165 2.45 14.42 14.59
CA HIS A 165 2.52 15.78 14.04
C HIS A 165 3.01 15.82 12.59
N THR A 166 3.23 14.67 11.98
CA THR A 166 3.61 14.60 10.57
C THR A 166 2.43 14.83 9.64
N MET A 167 2.72 15.32 8.45
CA MET A 167 1.73 15.44 7.37
C MET A 167 1.02 14.11 7.11
N ASN A 168 1.74 13.00 7.15
CA ASN A 168 1.22 11.68 6.82
C ASN A 168 0.11 11.22 7.77
N TYR A 169 0.15 11.63 9.04
CA TYR A 169 -0.89 11.30 10.01
C TYR A 169 -2.27 11.82 9.58
N GLU A 170 -2.33 13.09 9.14
CA GLU A 170 -3.55 13.72 8.67
C GLU A 170 -3.90 13.32 7.22
N ARG A 171 -2.88 13.09 6.40
CA ARG A 171 -3.06 12.69 5.01
C ARG A 171 -3.62 11.26 4.89
N ASN A 172 -3.15 10.31 5.70
CA ASN A 172 -3.72 8.98 5.81
C ASN A 172 -5.22 9.04 6.12
N ARG A 173 -5.59 9.83 7.14
CA ARG A 173 -7.00 10.05 7.47
C ARG A 173 -7.81 10.54 6.27
N ASP A 174 -7.32 11.55 5.57
CA ASP A 174 -8.07 12.15 4.46
C ASP A 174 -8.07 11.24 3.21
N GLN A 175 -7.06 10.41 3.00
CA GLN A 175 -7.08 9.34 1.98
C GLN A 175 -8.15 8.29 2.29
N LEU A 176 -8.31 7.90 3.55
CA LEU A 176 -9.37 6.99 4.00
C LEU A 176 -10.77 7.64 3.94
N ARG A 177 -10.90 8.94 4.26
CA ARG A 177 -12.13 9.72 4.05
C ARG A 177 -12.56 9.75 2.58
N PHE A 178 -11.58 9.87 1.68
CA PHE A 178 -11.86 9.78 0.24
C PHE A 178 -12.37 8.39 -0.12
N LEU A 179 -11.74 7.33 0.36
CA LEU A 179 -12.21 5.96 0.14
C LEU A 179 -13.63 5.77 0.68
N GLU A 180 -13.90 6.20 1.91
CA GLU A 180 -15.22 6.12 2.52
C GLU A 180 -16.27 6.85 1.68
N TRP A 181 -16.01 8.11 1.33
CA TRP A 181 -16.90 8.90 0.48
C TRP A 181 -17.09 8.27 -0.90
N TYR A 182 -16.02 7.78 -1.52
CA TYR A 182 -16.09 7.17 -2.85
C TYR A 182 -16.95 5.91 -2.87
N LEU A 183 -16.84 5.06 -1.87
CA LEU A 183 -17.57 3.79 -1.79
C LEU A 183 -19.01 3.95 -1.26
N THR A 184 -19.28 4.96 -0.42
CA THR A 184 -20.56 5.05 0.33
C THR A 184 -21.35 6.34 0.06
N GLY A 185 -20.76 7.31 -0.63
CA GLY A 185 -21.34 8.63 -0.87
C GLY A 185 -21.24 9.59 0.31
N SER A 186 -20.67 9.19 1.45
CA SER A 186 -20.60 10.02 2.66
C SER A 186 -19.35 9.78 3.49
N THR A 187 -18.90 10.81 4.20
CA THR A 187 -17.86 10.76 5.22
C THR A 187 -18.13 11.82 6.30
N ASP A 188 -17.26 11.92 7.30
CA ASP A 188 -17.42 12.86 8.43
C ASP A 188 -17.14 14.34 8.10
N ILE A 189 -16.70 14.64 6.86
CA ILE A 189 -16.51 16.00 6.37
C ILE A 189 -17.37 16.29 5.14
N HIS A 190 -17.65 17.57 4.92
CA HIS A 190 -18.26 17.99 3.66
C HIS A 190 -17.21 17.96 2.54
N ILE A 191 -17.48 17.21 1.47
CA ILE A 191 -16.69 17.16 0.26
C ILE A 191 -17.27 18.12 -0.77
N PRO A 192 -16.52 19.11 -1.26
CA PRO A 192 -16.99 19.95 -2.37
C PRO A 192 -17.25 19.11 -3.61
N PRO A 193 -18.06 19.58 -4.57
CA PRO A 193 -18.16 18.93 -5.87
C PRO A 193 -16.78 18.76 -6.50
N LEU A 194 -16.42 17.51 -6.83
CA LEU A 194 -15.18 17.19 -7.50
C LEU A 194 -15.45 16.99 -8.99
N GLU A 195 -14.65 17.64 -9.82
CA GLU A 195 -14.73 17.49 -11.27
C GLU A 195 -14.42 16.04 -11.64
N ASP A 196 -15.32 15.43 -12.43
CA ASP A 196 -15.20 14.05 -12.94
C ASP A 196 -15.05 12.94 -11.91
N ILE A 197 -15.19 13.23 -10.61
CA ILE A 197 -15.13 12.22 -9.55
C ILE A 197 -16.48 12.19 -8.83
N LYS A 198 -17.11 11.01 -8.88
CA LYS A 198 -18.39 10.76 -8.19
C LYS A 198 -18.27 9.49 -7.36
N PRO A 199 -18.98 9.42 -6.24
CA PRO A 199 -19.11 8.18 -5.48
C PRO A 199 -19.75 7.08 -6.31
N LEU A 200 -19.50 5.84 -5.93
CA LEU A 200 -20.19 4.67 -6.46
C LEU A 200 -21.68 4.74 -6.10
N ASN A 201 -22.51 4.09 -6.92
CA ASN A 201 -23.92 3.95 -6.60
C ASN A 201 -24.11 2.85 -5.53
N LYS A 202 -25.17 2.96 -4.75
CA LYS A 202 -25.46 2.03 -3.65
C LYS A 202 -25.50 0.54 -4.07
N ASN A 203 -25.86 0.28 -5.33
CA ASN A 203 -26.02 -1.08 -5.85
C ASN A 203 -24.80 -1.56 -6.66
N ASP A 204 -23.77 -0.75 -6.79
CA ASP A 204 -22.56 -1.16 -7.51
C ASP A 204 -21.85 -2.27 -6.72
N TYR A 205 -21.33 -3.27 -7.43
CA TYR A 205 -20.47 -4.28 -6.85
C TYR A 205 -19.06 -3.74 -6.76
N PHE A 206 -18.48 -3.79 -5.57
CA PHE A 206 -17.09 -3.41 -5.40
C PHE A 206 -16.35 -4.33 -4.44
N ILE A 207 -15.05 -4.45 -4.66
CA ILE A 207 -14.07 -4.93 -3.71
C ILE A 207 -12.98 -3.87 -3.62
N THR A 208 -12.69 -3.40 -2.40
CA THR A 208 -11.53 -2.52 -2.15
C THR A 208 -10.45 -3.29 -1.43
N VAL A 209 -9.22 -3.14 -1.89
CA VAL A 209 -8.06 -3.86 -1.34
C VAL A 209 -6.84 -2.96 -1.29
N GLY A 210 -5.99 -3.20 -0.33
CA GLY A 210 -4.67 -2.58 -0.25
C GLY A 210 -4.12 -2.47 1.16
N ASP A 211 -2.92 -1.93 1.23
CA ASP A 211 -2.29 -1.51 2.47
C ASP A 211 -2.83 -0.13 2.87
N PHE A 212 -3.67 -0.10 3.91
CA PHE A 212 -4.22 1.15 4.42
C PHE A 212 -3.33 1.79 5.49
N ASN A 213 -2.18 1.17 5.78
CA ASN A 213 -1.14 1.70 6.66
C ASN A 213 -1.65 2.20 8.02
N ILE A 214 -2.73 1.60 8.52
CA ILE A 214 -3.37 1.93 9.78
C ILE A 214 -4.05 0.71 10.40
N ASN A 215 -3.96 0.57 11.70
CA ASN A 215 -4.66 -0.50 12.41
C ASN A 215 -6.09 -0.07 12.76
N ILE A 216 -7.08 -0.81 12.28
CA ILE A 216 -8.50 -0.56 12.59
C ILE A 216 -8.80 -0.57 14.10
N LYS A 217 -8.07 -1.35 14.89
CA LYS A 217 -8.23 -1.40 16.36
C LYS A 217 -7.57 -0.22 17.09
N GLY A 218 -6.93 0.69 16.35
CA GLY A 218 -6.29 1.88 16.91
C GLY A 218 -7.29 2.99 17.24
N SER A 219 -6.76 4.05 17.88
CA SER A 219 -7.49 5.29 18.19
C SER A 219 -6.97 6.48 17.39
N ASP A 220 -6.14 6.24 16.39
CA ASP A 220 -5.62 7.28 15.51
C ASP A 220 -6.71 7.81 14.58
N HIS A 221 -6.53 9.02 14.05
CA HIS A 221 -7.56 9.65 13.21
C HIS A 221 -7.93 8.79 12.00
N GLY A 222 -6.96 8.14 11.35
CA GLY A 222 -7.24 7.19 10.26
C GLY A 222 -7.98 5.94 10.73
N SER A 223 -7.66 5.42 11.94
CA SER A 223 -8.37 4.27 12.51
C SER A 223 -9.86 4.54 12.70
N LEU A 224 -10.22 5.74 13.17
CA LEU A 224 -11.63 6.13 13.36
C LEU A 224 -12.39 6.20 12.03
N VAL A 225 -11.76 6.72 10.97
CA VAL A 225 -12.35 6.73 9.63
C VAL A 225 -12.51 5.31 9.09
N LEU A 226 -11.51 4.46 9.29
CA LEU A 226 -11.57 3.07 8.87
C LEU A 226 -12.67 2.28 9.60
N GLN A 227 -12.84 2.52 10.90
CA GLN A 227 -13.95 1.98 11.69
C GLN A 227 -15.30 2.46 11.15
N SER A 228 -15.43 3.76 10.82
CA SER A 228 -16.63 4.32 10.20
C SER A 228 -16.93 3.68 8.85
N LEU A 229 -15.94 3.55 7.98
CA LEU A 229 -16.08 2.90 6.68
C LEU A 229 -16.60 1.46 6.84
N PHE A 230 -15.95 0.68 7.69
CA PHE A 230 -16.32 -0.73 7.88
C PHE A 230 -17.60 -0.96 8.71
N SER A 231 -18.17 0.08 9.27
CA SER A 231 -19.56 0.03 9.75
C SER A 231 -20.61 0.16 8.62
N LYS A 232 -20.19 0.57 7.41
CA LYS A 232 -21.05 0.87 6.25
C LYS A 232 -20.91 -0.12 5.10
N ILE A 233 -19.86 -0.98 5.10
CA ILE A 233 -19.57 -1.97 4.06
C ILE A 233 -19.17 -3.29 4.71
N GLY A 234 -19.11 -4.36 3.91
CA GLY A 234 -18.51 -5.61 4.37
C GLY A 234 -17.00 -5.49 4.52
N ILE A 235 -16.47 -6.14 5.52
CA ILE A 235 -15.03 -6.27 5.75
C ILE A 235 -14.68 -7.73 6.00
N TRP A 236 -13.54 -8.17 5.49
CA TRP A 236 -12.87 -9.32 6.05
C TRP A 236 -12.03 -8.86 7.26
N ASP A 237 -12.40 -9.32 8.44
CA ASP A 237 -11.69 -9.12 9.69
C ASP A 237 -11.55 -10.48 10.38
N GLU A 238 -10.33 -10.97 10.50
CA GLU A 238 -10.00 -12.11 11.31
C GLU A 238 -9.30 -11.59 12.58
N GLU A 239 -9.90 -11.77 13.74
CA GLU A 239 -9.48 -11.16 15.01
C GLU A 239 -8.01 -11.44 15.43
N ALA A 240 -7.38 -12.43 14.87
CA ALA A 240 -6.06 -12.89 15.29
C ALA A 240 -4.94 -12.61 14.27
N THR A 241 -5.25 -12.05 13.10
CA THR A 241 -4.26 -11.93 12.04
C THR A 241 -3.70 -10.52 11.93
N TYR A 242 -2.39 -10.48 11.90
CA TYR A 242 -1.65 -9.31 11.48
C TYR A 242 -1.09 -9.56 10.09
N THR A 243 -1.16 -8.55 9.26
CA THR A 243 -0.64 -8.61 7.89
C THR A 243 0.79 -8.11 7.82
N ASN A 244 1.21 -7.31 8.80
CA ASN A 244 2.58 -6.84 8.93
C ASN A 244 3.27 -7.46 10.15
N GLU A 245 4.42 -8.10 9.94
CA GLU A 245 5.39 -8.45 10.95
C GLU A 245 6.75 -7.90 10.52
N SER A 246 7.07 -6.66 10.93
CA SER A 246 8.36 -6.09 10.60
C SER A 246 9.48 -6.93 11.21
N SER A 247 10.38 -7.43 10.39
CA SER A 247 11.60 -8.09 10.83
C SER A 247 12.72 -7.08 11.12
N GLY A 248 12.46 -5.79 10.91
CA GLY A 248 13.45 -4.75 10.98
C GLY A 248 13.76 -4.31 12.42
N PHE A 249 14.79 -3.55 12.56
CA PHE A 249 15.47 -2.90 13.66
C PHE A 249 14.66 -2.31 14.85
N TYR A 250 13.43 -2.71 15.04
CA TYR A 250 12.57 -2.25 16.12
C TYR A 250 12.47 -3.26 17.27
N PRO A 251 12.31 -2.77 18.53
CA PRO A 251 12.42 -3.60 19.73
C PRO A 251 11.36 -4.72 19.85
N SER A 252 10.33 -4.71 19.02
CA SER A 252 9.45 -5.87 18.83
C SER A 252 8.89 -5.82 17.41
N PRO A 253 8.65 -6.96 16.75
CA PRO A 253 7.93 -6.96 15.49
C PRO A 253 6.57 -6.30 15.72
N MET A 254 6.29 -5.23 14.98
CA MET A 254 4.93 -4.66 14.98
C MET A 254 4.03 -5.69 14.29
N LYS A 255 3.14 -6.28 15.09
CA LYS A 255 2.11 -7.19 14.59
C LYS A 255 0.84 -6.38 14.44
N LEU A 256 0.62 -5.88 13.23
CA LEU A 256 -0.50 -5.02 12.92
C LEU A 256 -1.26 -5.57 11.71
N MET A 257 -2.57 -5.44 11.72
CA MET A 257 -3.37 -5.56 10.52
C MET A 257 -3.32 -4.21 9.80
N LEU A 258 -2.71 -4.17 8.62
CA LEU A 258 -2.56 -2.97 7.79
C LEU A 258 -3.21 -3.15 6.42
N ASP A 259 -3.31 -4.39 5.96
CA ASP A 259 -3.90 -4.77 4.69
C ASP A 259 -5.33 -5.22 4.88
N TYR A 260 -6.23 -4.74 4.03
CA TYR A 260 -7.67 -4.96 4.19
C TYR A 260 -8.32 -5.37 2.89
N ILE A 261 -9.42 -6.13 3.02
CA ILE A 261 -10.37 -6.41 1.96
C ILE A 261 -11.74 -5.93 2.41
N GLY A 262 -12.22 -4.86 1.80
CA GLY A 262 -13.60 -4.37 1.97
C GLY A 262 -14.45 -4.71 0.76
N PHE A 263 -15.75 -4.86 0.93
CA PHE A 263 -16.65 -5.27 -0.15
C PHE A 263 -18.07 -4.73 0.01
N SER A 264 -18.78 -4.60 -1.09
CA SER A 264 -20.17 -4.16 -1.12
C SER A 264 -21.12 -5.21 -0.53
N HIS A 265 -22.21 -4.77 0.09
CA HIS A 265 -23.17 -5.65 0.78
C HIS A 265 -23.89 -6.66 -0.13
N ASN A 266 -23.86 -6.44 -1.44
CA ASN A 266 -24.42 -7.36 -2.45
C ASN A 266 -23.40 -8.44 -2.91
N LEU A 267 -22.25 -8.50 -2.23
CA LEU A 267 -21.28 -9.59 -2.29
C LEU A 267 -21.30 -10.37 -0.98
N ARG A 268 -21.28 -11.68 -1.06
CA ARG A 268 -21.17 -12.57 0.09
C ARG A 268 -19.75 -13.11 0.19
N LEU A 269 -19.09 -12.86 1.30
CA LEU A 269 -17.82 -13.50 1.64
C LEU A 269 -18.05 -14.98 1.94
N ILE A 270 -17.31 -15.85 1.27
CA ILE A 270 -17.39 -17.31 1.43
C ILE A 270 -16.26 -17.79 2.33
N ASN A 271 -15.06 -17.33 2.08
CA ASN A 271 -13.87 -17.73 2.82
C ASN A 271 -12.81 -16.62 2.71
N ALA A 272 -11.99 -16.45 3.73
CA ALA A 272 -10.86 -15.53 3.71
C ALA A 272 -9.81 -15.94 4.72
N LYS A 273 -8.57 -15.56 4.47
CA LYS A 273 -7.44 -15.88 5.37
C LYS A 273 -6.23 -15.00 5.09
N THR A 274 -5.42 -14.77 6.13
CA THR A 274 -4.02 -14.35 5.97
C THR A 274 -3.14 -15.58 5.81
N TYR A 275 -2.29 -15.58 4.80
CA TYR A 275 -1.26 -16.61 4.65
C TYR A 275 -0.08 -16.28 5.57
N THR A 276 -0.09 -16.86 6.75
CA THR A 276 1.00 -16.73 7.72
C THR A 276 1.70 -18.07 7.84
N PRO A 277 2.89 -18.26 7.24
CA PRO A 277 3.65 -19.48 7.40
C PRO A 277 4.02 -19.70 8.87
N THR A 278 3.79 -20.88 9.40
CA THR A 278 4.24 -21.21 10.74
C THR A 278 5.75 -21.22 10.81
N SER A 279 6.33 -20.53 11.79
CA SER A 279 7.76 -20.58 12.06
C SER A 279 8.03 -20.93 13.50
N LYS A 280 8.79 -22.01 13.70
CA LYS A 280 9.56 -22.15 14.95
C LYS A 280 10.81 -21.30 14.77
N ARG A 281 11.01 -20.34 15.66
CA ARG A 281 12.23 -19.54 15.71
C ARG A 281 13.22 -20.21 16.67
N GLU A 282 14.40 -20.48 16.17
CA GLU A 282 15.54 -20.91 16.99
C GLU A 282 16.55 -19.77 17.03
N GLU A 283 16.83 -19.23 18.21
CA GLU A 283 17.78 -18.11 18.35
C GLU A 283 19.18 -18.53 17.91
N ALA A 284 19.80 -17.73 17.05
CA ALA A 284 21.15 -17.98 16.52
C ALA A 284 22.22 -17.05 17.11
N GLY A 285 21.82 -16.10 17.98
CA GLY A 285 22.71 -15.13 18.64
C GLY A 285 22.45 -13.69 18.24
N CYS A 286 23.13 -12.76 18.94
CA CYS A 286 23.04 -11.33 18.70
C CYS A 286 24.43 -10.75 18.38
N GLU A 287 24.48 -9.62 17.65
CA GLU A 287 25.67 -8.79 17.35
C GLU A 287 26.65 -9.29 16.28
N THR A 288 26.76 -10.57 16.05
CA THR A 288 27.60 -11.08 14.96
C THR A 288 26.77 -11.94 14.02
N TYR A 289 26.86 -11.67 12.74
CA TYR A 289 26.26 -12.54 11.74
C TYR A 289 26.94 -13.91 11.84
N PRO A 290 26.20 -14.97 12.20
CA PRO A 290 26.80 -16.27 12.45
C PRO A 290 27.49 -16.80 11.18
N PRO A 291 28.79 -17.17 11.21
CA PRO A 291 29.54 -17.53 10.01
C PRO A 291 29.14 -18.85 9.33
N GLU A 292 28.38 -19.71 10.01
CA GLU A 292 27.96 -21.02 9.49
C GLU A 292 26.74 -20.98 8.54
N ILE A 293 26.34 -19.82 8.07
CA ILE A 293 24.97 -19.54 7.62
C ILE A 293 24.77 -19.58 6.11
N LYS A 294 25.78 -19.84 5.33
CA LYS A 294 25.63 -19.82 3.84
C LYS A 294 24.49 -20.67 3.28
N ASN A 295 23.87 -21.53 4.10
CA ASN A 295 22.82 -22.47 3.66
C ASN A 295 21.57 -22.55 4.58
N LYS A 296 21.36 -21.63 5.53
CA LYS A 296 20.22 -21.71 6.44
C LYS A 296 19.30 -20.50 6.31
N ASN A 297 17.99 -20.71 6.52
CA ASN A 297 17.00 -19.63 6.48
C ASN A 297 17.09 -18.81 7.76
N ILE A 298 17.62 -17.59 7.67
CA ILE A 298 17.84 -16.71 8.80
C ILE A 298 17.15 -15.40 8.59
N VAL A 299 16.49 -14.95 9.64
CA VAL A 299 15.94 -13.60 9.75
C VAL A 299 16.62 -12.83 10.87
N SER A 300 16.81 -11.53 10.68
CA SER A 300 17.26 -10.64 11.74
C SER A 300 16.06 -10.06 12.50
N TYR A 301 16.24 -9.78 13.78
CA TYR A 301 15.28 -9.10 14.62
C TYR A 301 16.00 -8.26 15.68
N SER A 302 15.31 -7.28 16.27
CA SER A 302 15.89 -6.47 17.33
C SER A 302 15.47 -7.00 18.71
N LYS A 303 16.45 -7.11 19.62
CA LYS A 303 16.24 -7.47 21.03
C LYS A 303 17.14 -6.60 21.90
N SER A 304 16.56 -5.79 22.78
CA SER A 304 17.32 -4.92 23.69
C SER A 304 18.34 -4.01 22.98
N ASN A 305 17.93 -3.38 21.88
CA ASN A 305 18.75 -2.52 21.01
C ASN A 305 19.91 -3.22 20.30
N LYS A 306 19.91 -4.56 20.24
CA LYS A 306 20.90 -5.35 19.52
C LYS A 306 20.25 -6.02 18.31
N VAL A 307 21.02 -6.19 17.25
CA VAL A 307 20.61 -7.02 16.11
C VAL A 307 20.84 -8.48 16.49
N CYS A 308 19.78 -9.27 16.45
CA CYS A 308 19.79 -10.70 16.73
C CYS A 308 19.36 -11.47 15.49
N TYR A 309 19.70 -12.75 15.46
CA TYR A 309 19.40 -13.63 14.35
C TYR A 309 18.65 -14.87 14.84
N ALA A 310 17.73 -15.36 14.01
CA ALA A 310 17.01 -16.59 14.27
C ALA A 310 16.91 -17.46 13.03
N TYR A 311 17.07 -18.77 13.21
CA TYR A 311 16.74 -19.76 12.20
C TYR A 311 15.22 -19.90 12.10
N VAL A 312 14.71 -19.95 10.89
CA VAL A 312 13.26 -20.06 10.63
C VAL A 312 12.99 -21.13 9.56
N ALA A 313 11.73 -21.56 9.49
CA ALA A 313 11.30 -22.47 8.45
C ALA A 313 11.48 -21.83 7.05
N LYS A 314 11.76 -22.64 6.04
CA LYS A 314 12.02 -22.20 4.66
C LYS A 314 10.90 -21.34 4.09
N ASP A 315 9.66 -21.72 4.31
CA ASP A 315 8.50 -20.99 3.77
C ASP A 315 8.28 -19.65 4.48
N TYR A 316 8.54 -19.58 5.79
CA TYR A 316 8.55 -18.32 6.52
C TYR A 316 9.67 -17.39 6.00
N TYR A 317 10.87 -17.92 5.81
CA TYR A 317 12.00 -17.15 5.24
C TYR A 317 11.64 -16.58 3.86
N ARG A 318 11.08 -17.43 2.97
CA ARG A 318 10.68 -17.00 1.62
C ARG A 318 9.61 -15.91 1.66
N ALA A 319 8.60 -16.06 2.53
CA ALA A 319 7.56 -15.04 2.69
C ALA A 319 8.15 -13.71 3.17
N LYS A 320 9.04 -13.75 4.17
CA LYS A 320 9.69 -12.54 4.71
C LYS A 320 10.69 -11.90 3.76
N MET A 321 11.34 -12.67 2.90
CA MET A 321 12.21 -12.13 1.85
C MET A 321 11.45 -11.54 0.68
N ALA A 322 10.21 -11.98 0.46
CA ALA A 322 9.34 -11.46 -0.58
C ALA A 322 8.66 -10.15 -0.16
N SER A 323 8.25 -10.03 1.12
CA SER A 323 7.56 -8.85 1.65
C SER A 323 7.64 -8.83 3.17
N ASP A 324 7.57 -7.66 3.77
CA ASP A 324 7.32 -7.45 5.20
C ASP A 324 5.81 -7.57 5.53
N HIS A 325 4.95 -7.71 4.54
CA HIS A 325 3.53 -8.02 4.67
C HIS A 325 3.24 -9.47 4.30
N PHE A 326 2.24 -10.07 4.93
CA PHE A 326 1.72 -11.39 4.58
C PHE A 326 0.55 -11.26 3.61
N PRO A 327 0.46 -12.12 2.58
CA PRO A 327 -0.67 -12.12 1.65
C PRO A 327 -1.99 -12.40 2.37
N ILE A 328 -3.01 -11.66 2.01
CA ILE A 328 -4.40 -11.91 2.38
C ILE A 328 -5.19 -12.35 1.15
N TRP A 329 -6.19 -13.20 1.33
CA TRP A 329 -7.07 -13.62 0.26
C TRP A 329 -8.50 -13.79 0.73
N ALA A 330 -9.44 -13.64 -0.19
CA ALA A 330 -10.86 -13.86 0.05
C ALA A 330 -11.56 -14.43 -1.17
N GLU A 331 -12.59 -15.21 -0.93
CA GLU A 331 -13.49 -15.77 -1.93
C GLU A 331 -14.88 -15.16 -1.75
N PHE A 332 -15.45 -14.69 -2.86
CA PHE A 332 -16.75 -14.03 -2.87
C PHE A 332 -17.73 -14.71 -3.84
N LYS A 333 -19.02 -14.56 -3.55
CA LYS A 333 -20.11 -14.80 -4.47
C LYS A 333 -20.99 -13.57 -4.59
N PHE A 334 -21.53 -13.34 -5.77
CA PHE A 334 -22.60 -12.37 -5.94
C PHE A 334 -23.87 -12.91 -5.24
N ASP A 335 -24.51 -12.06 -4.44
CA ASP A 335 -25.83 -12.40 -3.93
C ASP A 335 -26.84 -12.40 -5.08
N LYS A 336 -27.83 -13.31 -5.00
CA LYS A 336 -28.85 -13.50 -6.05
C LYS A 336 -29.82 -12.34 -6.12
#